data_d99ff75bcc461b138ebb92d3d6d41951
#
_entry.id   d99ff75bcc461b138ebb92d3d6d41951
#
_cell.length_a   1.000
_cell.length_b   1.000
_cell.length_c   1.000
_cell.angle_alpha   90.00
_cell.angle_beta   90.00
_cell.angle_gamma   90.00
#
_symmetry.space_group_name_H-M   'P 1'
#
loop_
_entity.id
_entity.type
_entity.pdbx_description
1 polymer ?
#
loop_
_entity_poly.entity_id
_entity_poly.type
_entity_poly.pdbx_seq_one_letter_code
_entity_poly.pdbx_strand_id
1 'polypeptide(L)' 'MQTHASIRKNFLEETCEALEAIDADDAAMMREELGDVLMQVAFHTVIEEERGRFDFEQVCREV' A
#
# COMPACT_ATOMS: atom_id res chain seq x y z
N MET A 1 7.97 16.94 3.74
CA MET A 1 7.76 15.69 4.53
C MET A 1 6.41 15.06 4.18
N GLN A 2 6.39 13.77 3.91
CA GLN A 2 5.15 13.05 3.64
C GLN A 2 4.42 12.71 4.94
N THR A 3 3.10 12.78 4.91
CA THR A 3 2.25 12.40 6.02
C THR A 3 1.23 11.38 5.52
N HIS A 4 0.55 10.70 6.43
CA HIS A 4 -0.53 9.80 6.05
C HIS A 4 -1.57 10.52 5.19
N ALA A 5 -1.91 11.74 5.57
CA ALA A 5 -2.91 12.54 4.83
C ALA A 5 -2.42 12.87 3.41
N SER A 6 -1.11 13.14 3.24
CA SER A 6 -0.58 13.54 1.92
C SER A 6 -0.53 12.37 0.93
N ILE A 7 -0.43 11.12 1.40
CA ILE A 7 -0.34 9.94 0.53
C ILE A 7 -1.58 9.06 0.56
N ARG A 8 -2.59 9.45 1.34
CA ARG A 8 -3.84 8.70 1.48
C ARG A 8 -4.58 8.54 0.15
N LYS A 9 -4.61 9.59 -0.66
CA LYS A 9 -5.28 9.56 -1.96
C LYS A 9 -4.65 8.54 -2.89
N ASN A 10 -3.32 8.49 -2.93
CA ASN A 10 -2.59 7.54 -3.75
C ASN A 10 -2.90 6.09 -3.34
N PHE A 11 -3.02 5.85 -2.04
CA PHE A 11 -3.39 4.53 -1.54
C PHE A 11 -4.76 4.10 -2.09
N LEU A 12 -5.72 5.01 -2.06
CA LEU A 12 -7.05 4.72 -2.60
C LEU A 12 -6.99 4.45 -4.11
N GLU A 13 -6.26 5.27 -4.86
CA GLU A 13 -6.12 5.11 -6.30
C GLU A 13 -5.49 3.77 -6.67
N GLU A 14 -4.41 3.39 -5.99
CA GLU A 14 -3.73 2.12 -6.25
C GLU A 14 -4.62 0.92 -5.90
N THR A 15 -5.41 1.05 -4.83
CA THR A 15 -6.36 0.00 -4.46
C THR A 15 -7.44 -0.17 -5.53
N CYS A 16 -7.95 0.94 -6.06
CA CYS A 16 -8.95 0.89 -7.14
C CYS A 16 -8.38 0.21 -8.39
N GLU A 17 -7.14 0.52 -8.75
CA GLU A 17 -6.47 -0.11 -9.90
C GLU A 17 -6.29 -1.61 -9.70
N ALA A 18 -5.94 -2.02 -8.47
CA ALA A 18 -5.83 -3.44 -8.14
C ALA A 18 -7.19 -4.15 -8.30
N LEU A 19 -8.26 -3.51 -7.87
CA LEU A 19 -9.61 -4.06 -8.00
C LEU A 19 -10.01 -4.21 -9.48
N GLU A 20 -9.65 -3.24 -10.33
CA GLU A 20 -9.89 -3.33 -11.76
C GLU A 20 -9.15 -4.52 -12.38
N ALA A 21 -7.91 -4.75 -11.96
CA ALA A 21 -7.13 -5.88 -12.44
C ALA A 21 -7.75 -7.22 -12.03
N ILE A 22 -8.27 -7.30 -10.81
CA ILE A 22 -8.96 -8.48 -10.30
C ILE A 22 -10.23 -8.73 -11.11
N ASP A 23 -11.02 -7.68 -11.34
CA ASP A 23 -12.27 -7.77 -12.10
C ASP A 23 -12.03 -8.21 -13.54
N ALA A 24 -10.93 -7.77 -14.14
CA ALA A 24 -10.54 -8.14 -15.50
C ALA A 24 -9.89 -9.54 -15.58
N ASP A 25 -9.58 -10.15 -14.45
CA ASP A 25 -8.85 -11.42 -14.38
C ASP A 25 -7.53 -11.35 -15.17
N ASP A 26 -6.86 -10.20 -15.12
CA ASP A 26 -5.60 -9.97 -15.81
C ASP A 26 -4.45 -10.20 -14.82
N ALA A 27 -3.84 -11.38 -14.91
CA ALA A 27 -2.81 -11.79 -13.95
C ALA A 27 -1.58 -10.89 -13.97
N ALA A 28 -1.15 -10.45 -15.16
CA ALA A 28 0.03 -9.58 -15.28
C ALA A 28 -0.23 -8.22 -14.66
N MET A 29 -1.38 -7.62 -14.95
CA MET A 29 -1.80 -6.35 -14.39
C MET A 29 -2.00 -6.46 -12.88
N MET A 30 -2.63 -7.55 -12.44
CA MET A 30 -2.88 -7.79 -11.01
C MET A 30 -1.57 -7.86 -10.22
N ARG A 31 -0.57 -8.55 -10.75
CA ARG A 31 0.74 -8.66 -10.11
C ARG A 31 1.38 -7.29 -9.94
N GLU A 32 1.29 -6.45 -10.95
CA GLU A 32 1.84 -5.10 -10.92
C GLU A 32 1.07 -4.22 -9.92
N GLU A 33 -0.26 -4.23 -9.99
CA GLU A 33 -1.08 -3.37 -9.14
C GLU A 33 -1.06 -3.79 -7.67
N LEU A 34 -0.98 -5.08 -7.39
CA LEU A 34 -0.83 -5.53 -6.00
C LEU A 34 0.53 -5.10 -5.43
N GLY A 35 1.57 -5.07 -6.27
CA GLY A 35 2.86 -4.52 -5.86
C GLY A 35 2.76 -3.04 -5.51
N ASP A 36 2.02 -2.27 -6.30
CA ASP A 36 1.81 -0.84 -6.04
C ASP A 36 1.03 -0.60 -4.74
N VAL A 37 0.03 -1.45 -4.46
CA VAL A 37 -0.70 -1.38 -3.18
C VAL A 37 0.24 -1.70 -2.02
N LEU A 38 1.07 -2.72 -2.16
CA LEU A 38 2.05 -3.08 -1.13
C LEU A 38 3.01 -1.92 -0.86
N MET A 39 3.43 -1.22 -1.91
CA MET A 39 4.28 -0.04 -1.79
C MET A 39 3.61 1.06 -0.96
N GLN A 40 2.30 1.26 -1.15
CA GLN A 40 1.54 2.24 -0.36
C GLN A 40 1.52 1.86 1.13
N VAL A 41 1.36 0.58 1.42
CA VAL A 41 1.45 0.08 2.81
C VAL A 41 2.84 0.40 3.39
N ALA A 42 3.89 0.13 2.62
CA ALA A 42 5.27 0.40 3.05
C ALA A 42 5.48 1.90 3.33
N PHE A 43 4.97 2.78 2.49
CA PHE A 43 5.09 4.23 2.69
C PHE A 43 4.46 4.67 4.01
N HIS A 44 3.28 4.15 4.34
CA HIS A 44 2.63 4.47 5.61
C HIS A 44 3.42 3.93 6.81
N THR A 45 4.03 2.75 6.66
CA THR A 45 4.83 2.17 7.76
C THR A 45 6.11 2.96 8.00
N VAL A 46 6.74 3.52 6.95
CA VAL A 46 7.91 4.38 7.12
C VAL A 46 7.58 5.59 7.99
N ILE A 47 6.42 6.20 7.78
CA ILE A 47 5.97 7.32 8.60
C ILE A 47 5.87 6.90 10.08
N GLU A 48 5.32 5.72 10.33
CA GLU A 48 5.16 5.23 11.70
C GLU A 48 6.47 4.82 12.35
N GLU A 49 7.42 4.29 11.56
CA GLU A 49 8.77 4.02 12.05
C GLU A 49 9.45 5.30 12.52
N GLU A 50 9.32 6.38 11.77
CA GLU A 50 9.87 7.68 12.13
C GLU A 50 9.26 8.24 13.40
N ARG A 51 8.01 7.90 13.68
CA ARG A 51 7.30 8.27 14.90
C ARG A 51 7.59 7.34 16.07
N GLY A 52 8.27 6.22 15.81
CA GLY A 52 8.58 5.23 16.81
C GLY A 52 7.38 4.42 17.29
N ARG A 53 6.33 4.30 16.47
CA ARG A 53 5.10 3.61 16.88
C ARG A 53 5.03 2.16 16.42
N PHE A 54 5.41 1.87 15.16
CA PHE A 54 5.52 0.50 14.67
C PHE A 54 6.30 0.48 13.35
N ASP A 55 6.64 -0.73 12.88
CA ASP A 55 7.35 -0.92 11.63
C ASP A 55 6.62 -1.90 10.69
N PHE A 56 7.15 -2.06 9.50
CA PHE A 56 6.56 -2.92 8.48
C PHE A 56 6.50 -4.38 8.92
N GLU A 57 7.54 -4.85 9.60
CA GLU A 57 7.59 -6.24 10.09
C GLU A 57 6.44 -6.51 11.06
N GLN A 58 6.13 -5.58 11.95
CA GLN A 58 5.03 -5.72 12.89
C GLN A 58 3.68 -5.81 12.17
N VAL A 59 3.49 -4.99 11.12
CA VAL A 59 2.28 -5.06 10.30
C VAL A 59 2.13 -6.44 9.66
N CYS A 60 3.20 -6.96 9.06
CA CYS A 60 3.19 -8.28 8.43
C CYS A 60 2.93 -9.39 9.42
N ARG A 61 3.44 -9.26 10.63
CA ARG A 61 3.33 -10.29 11.66
C ARG A 61 1.92 -10.43 12.22
N GLU A 62 1.13 -9.37 12.16
CA GLU A 62 -0.23 -9.34 12.72
C GLU A 62 -1.32 -9.78 11.73
N VAL A 63 -0.94 -10.11 10.52
CA VAL A 63 -1.91 -10.59 9.52
C VAL A 63 -2.38 -12.01 9.83
#